data_bc97f4c1f6b26cec587829d2c976a852
#
_entry.id   bc97f4c1f6b26cec587829d2c976a852
#
_cell.length_a   1.000
_cell.length_b   1.000
_cell.length_c   1.000
_cell.angle_alpha   90.00
_cell.angle_beta   90.00
_cell.angle_gamma   90.00
#
_symmetry.space_group_name_H-M   'P 1'
#
loop_
_entity.id
_entity.type
_entity.pdbx_description
1 polymer ?
#
loop_
_entity_poly.entity_id
_entity_poly.type
_entity_poly.pdbx_seq_one_letter_code
_entity_poly.pdbx_strand_id
1 'polypeptide(L)'
;MTAVPTRPFASAVSRWGQDPWSRGSWSLIGRHGSPADRVRLGSPVAGRLRIAGEATHPTRAGMTHGAHEQGVAAADWALGRGFTRVAVVGAGFAGLAAARRLVEGGARVQVWEARERTGGRAAPVEVGGGSFDLGANWLQQYDDNVLARVGEGIGLRTVATDFTDPLVLGPPVAAPDAARLRRELERRTAAAAPGTSLGHVVARWLRSPQPWTRQEVRRFVDAEVVLDAGASLSWLSARHGVEAGVGEGDRWIVGSYGLLVRHLTRGLDVRLGRPVRRVETTADAVTLVGDGHRCSVDAVVVTVPVPVLAGGAVEFVPPLPAAHRAALSRLGAGRVEKVVLRFERGFWPRHPSGYYRVHGPRAGEVSEWLDATPADGTPTLVGLFAGPWVERLWAGTDLDVAEAATGIVRAAVRERAGAPGPG
;
A
#
# COMPACT_ATOMS: atom_id res chain seq x y z
N MET A 1 -13.31 40.67 -5.69
CA MET A 1 -12.65 39.34 -5.75
C MET A 1 -13.65 38.29 -5.29
N THR A 2 -14.24 37.56 -6.22
CA THR A 2 -15.14 36.43 -5.89
C THR A 2 -14.37 35.41 -5.08
N ALA A 3 -14.87 35.08 -3.89
CA ALA A 3 -14.28 34.05 -3.04
C ALA A 3 -14.12 32.74 -3.84
N VAL A 4 -12.90 32.22 -3.92
CA VAL A 4 -12.62 30.93 -4.58
C VAL A 4 -13.47 29.88 -3.89
N PRO A 5 -14.28 29.09 -4.62
CA PRO A 5 -15.03 27.99 -4.03
C PRO A 5 -14.09 27.11 -3.22
N THR A 6 -14.41 26.96 -1.95
CA THR A 6 -13.44 26.48 -0.96
C THR A 6 -13.73 25.06 -0.53
N ARG A 7 -14.84 24.49 -1.02
CA ARG A 7 -15.23 23.09 -0.79
C ARG A 7 -15.06 22.29 -2.06
N PRO A 8 -14.64 21.03 -1.96
CA PRO A 8 -14.68 20.14 -3.11
C PRO A 8 -16.16 19.90 -3.51
N PHE A 9 -16.44 19.88 -4.81
CA PHE A 9 -17.77 19.50 -5.31
C PHE A 9 -17.98 17.99 -5.30
N ALA A 10 -16.88 17.21 -5.28
CA ALA A 10 -16.90 15.77 -5.14
C ALA A 10 -15.67 15.30 -4.37
N SER A 11 -15.82 14.24 -3.60
CA SER A 11 -14.74 13.62 -2.83
C SER A 11 -14.94 12.12 -2.67
N ALA A 12 -13.86 11.40 -2.42
CA ALA A 12 -13.87 10.01 -1.98
C ALA A 12 -12.77 9.78 -0.95
N VAL A 13 -13.01 8.85 -0.03
CA VAL A 13 -12.13 8.56 1.11
C VAL A 13 -11.88 7.06 1.19
N SER A 14 -10.63 6.64 1.38
CA SER A 14 -10.32 5.24 1.68
C SER A 14 -10.53 4.93 3.16
N ARG A 15 -10.73 3.66 3.48
CA ARG A 15 -10.85 3.16 4.87
C ARG A 15 -10.16 1.81 5.04
N TRP A 16 -8.92 1.73 4.57
CA TRP A 16 -8.15 0.47 4.56
C TRP A 16 -7.97 -0.14 5.94
N GLY A 17 -7.78 0.69 6.95
CA GLY A 17 -7.64 0.24 8.33
C GLY A 17 -8.93 -0.33 8.93
N GLN A 18 -10.10 0.09 8.44
CA GLN A 18 -11.42 -0.35 8.90
C GLN A 18 -12.02 -1.46 8.02
N ASP A 19 -11.51 -1.64 6.80
CA ASP A 19 -11.96 -2.67 5.86
C ASP A 19 -11.62 -4.07 6.41
N PRO A 20 -12.60 -4.95 6.67
CA PRO A 20 -12.38 -6.25 7.29
C PRO A 20 -11.49 -7.18 6.44
N TRP A 21 -11.41 -6.94 5.12
CA TRP A 21 -10.64 -7.75 4.18
C TRP A 21 -9.27 -7.19 3.84
N SER A 22 -8.89 -6.03 4.42
CA SER A 22 -7.56 -5.44 4.31
C SER A 22 -6.89 -5.27 5.66
N ARG A 23 -7.57 -4.61 6.61
CA ARG A 23 -7.09 -4.26 7.95
C ARG A 23 -5.77 -3.49 7.94
N GLY A 24 -5.57 -2.66 6.92
CA GLY A 24 -4.37 -1.87 6.69
C GLY A 24 -4.05 -1.68 5.21
N SER A 25 -3.01 -0.89 4.93
CA SER A 25 -2.57 -0.53 3.58
C SER A 25 -1.67 -1.62 2.96
N TRP A 26 -0.37 -1.60 3.23
CA TRP A 26 0.61 -2.60 2.75
C TRP A 26 1.39 -3.22 3.90
N SER A 27 2.08 -4.32 3.61
CA SER A 27 2.77 -5.10 4.64
C SER A 27 4.09 -4.47 5.05
N LEU A 28 4.42 -4.60 6.32
CA LEU A 28 5.62 -4.06 6.96
C LEU A 28 6.28 -5.10 7.86
N ILE A 29 7.59 -4.90 8.14
CA ILE A 29 8.36 -5.75 9.03
C ILE A 29 8.41 -5.13 10.44
N GLY A 30 7.84 -5.83 11.40
CA GLY A 30 7.88 -5.47 12.82
C GLY A 30 9.26 -5.68 13.44
N ARG A 31 9.48 -5.10 14.64
CA ARG A 31 10.80 -5.02 15.30
C ARG A 31 11.55 -6.34 15.47
N HIS A 32 10.87 -7.48 15.51
CA HIS A 32 11.49 -8.82 15.61
C HIS A 32 11.49 -9.57 14.27
N GLY A 33 11.04 -8.93 13.20
CA GLY A 33 10.96 -9.51 11.87
C GLY A 33 12.17 -9.18 11.01
N SER A 34 12.21 -9.87 9.87
CA SER A 34 13.22 -9.69 8.83
C SER A 34 12.63 -10.07 7.46
N PRO A 35 13.32 -9.77 6.33
CA PRO A 35 12.91 -10.25 5.01
C PRO A 35 12.77 -11.78 4.91
N ALA A 36 13.49 -12.55 5.74
CA ALA A 36 13.37 -14.00 5.80
C ALA A 36 11.96 -14.45 6.27
N ASP A 37 11.27 -13.65 7.06
CA ASP A 37 9.89 -13.95 7.46
C ASP A 37 8.92 -13.85 6.26
N ARG A 38 9.16 -12.95 5.31
CA ARG A 38 8.41 -12.86 4.05
C ARG A 38 8.58 -14.12 3.22
N VAL A 39 9.81 -14.57 3.04
CA VAL A 39 10.15 -15.81 2.32
C VAL A 39 9.54 -17.03 3.04
N ARG A 40 9.63 -17.07 4.36
CA ARG A 40 9.04 -18.14 5.17
C ARG A 40 7.53 -18.19 5.01
N LEU A 41 6.84 -17.07 5.07
CA LEU A 41 5.40 -17.00 4.89
C LEU A 41 4.97 -17.53 3.52
N GLY A 42 5.75 -17.23 2.46
CA GLY A 42 5.51 -17.68 1.09
C GLY A 42 5.95 -19.12 0.79
N SER A 43 6.56 -19.83 1.74
CA SER A 43 6.96 -21.23 1.52
C SER A 43 5.76 -22.20 1.54
N PRO A 44 5.81 -23.31 0.77
CA PRO A 44 4.71 -24.27 0.73
C PRO A 44 4.41 -24.92 2.08
N VAL A 45 3.12 -25.16 2.36
CA VAL A 45 2.61 -25.82 3.56
C VAL A 45 1.95 -27.14 3.17
N ALA A 46 2.30 -28.22 3.85
CA ALA A 46 1.76 -29.56 3.66
C ALA A 46 1.73 -30.03 2.18
N GLY A 47 2.60 -29.44 1.35
CA GLY A 47 2.74 -29.77 -0.07
C GLY A 47 1.58 -29.31 -0.98
N ARG A 48 0.48 -28.75 -0.41
CA ARG A 48 -0.75 -28.40 -1.17
C ARG A 48 -1.27 -26.98 -0.94
N LEU A 49 -0.69 -26.23 -0.02
CA LEU A 49 -1.06 -24.86 0.27
C LEU A 49 0.16 -23.94 0.12
N ARG A 50 -0.03 -22.79 -0.49
CA ARG A 50 0.97 -21.72 -0.53
C ARG A 50 0.31 -20.37 -0.28
N ILE A 51 0.90 -19.58 0.61
CA ILE A 51 0.52 -18.18 0.81
C ILE A 51 1.33 -17.33 -0.17
N ALA A 52 0.67 -16.39 -0.86
CA ALA A 52 1.29 -15.49 -1.83
C ALA A 52 0.72 -14.07 -1.71
N GLY A 53 1.46 -13.09 -2.18
CA GLY A 53 1.07 -11.69 -2.17
C GLY A 53 2.28 -10.80 -1.95
N GLU A 54 2.08 -9.47 -1.95
CA GLU A 54 3.17 -8.51 -1.76
C GLU A 54 3.94 -8.77 -0.47
N ALA A 55 3.23 -9.25 0.57
CA ALA A 55 3.81 -9.54 1.88
C ALA A 55 4.83 -10.69 1.87
N THR A 56 4.79 -11.57 0.87
CA THR A 56 5.72 -12.69 0.72
C THR A 56 6.88 -12.39 -0.22
N HIS A 57 6.90 -11.21 -0.84
CA HIS A 57 8.00 -10.83 -1.72
C HIS A 57 9.21 -10.33 -0.89
N PRO A 58 10.43 -10.83 -1.17
CA PRO A 58 11.60 -10.50 -0.35
C PRO A 58 12.08 -9.05 -0.49
N THR A 59 11.86 -8.41 -1.64
CA THR A 59 12.41 -7.08 -1.97
C THR A 59 11.40 -6.10 -2.57
N ARG A 60 10.20 -6.56 -2.96
CA ARG A 60 9.13 -5.74 -3.58
C ARG A 60 7.83 -5.82 -2.76
N ALA A 61 7.98 -5.87 -1.44
CA ALA A 61 6.84 -5.82 -0.54
C ALA A 61 6.11 -4.48 -0.67
N GLY A 62 4.81 -4.48 -0.44
CA GLY A 62 3.98 -3.28 -0.59
C GLY A 62 3.64 -2.89 -2.02
N MET A 63 4.24 -3.53 -3.05
CA MET A 63 4.11 -3.17 -4.45
C MET A 63 3.18 -4.10 -5.22
N THR A 64 2.45 -3.56 -6.20
CA THR A 64 1.50 -4.34 -7.02
C THR A 64 2.20 -5.39 -7.90
N HIS A 65 3.35 -5.04 -8.49
CA HIS A 65 4.13 -6.00 -9.28
C HIS A 65 4.77 -7.09 -8.39
N GLY A 66 5.23 -6.76 -7.18
CA GLY A 66 5.67 -7.76 -6.22
C GLY A 66 4.55 -8.75 -5.84
N ALA A 67 3.30 -8.24 -5.70
CA ALA A 67 2.14 -9.11 -5.52
C ALA A 67 1.92 -10.03 -6.74
N HIS A 68 1.96 -9.47 -7.95
CA HIS A 68 1.81 -10.21 -9.20
C HIS A 68 2.87 -11.31 -9.33
N GLU A 69 4.14 -10.99 -9.13
CA GLU A 69 5.27 -11.94 -9.19
C GLU A 69 5.10 -13.10 -8.22
N GLN A 70 4.67 -12.83 -6.98
CA GLN A 70 4.41 -13.88 -5.99
C GLN A 70 3.21 -14.75 -6.37
N GLY A 71 2.20 -14.17 -7.03
CA GLY A 71 1.10 -14.93 -7.59
C GLY A 71 1.55 -15.90 -8.67
N VAL A 72 2.35 -15.43 -9.64
CA VAL A 72 2.95 -16.27 -10.69
C VAL A 72 3.81 -17.38 -10.09
N ALA A 73 4.70 -17.05 -9.16
CA ALA A 73 5.56 -18.03 -8.49
C ALA A 73 4.77 -19.09 -7.71
N ALA A 74 3.60 -18.74 -7.15
CA ALA A 74 2.72 -19.71 -6.49
C ALA A 74 2.01 -20.62 -7.50
N ALA A 75 1.63 -20.07 -8.66
CA ALA A 75 1.07 -20.85 -9.76
C ALA A 75 2.08 -21.85 -10.32
N ASP A 76 3.31 -21.39 -10.62
CA ASP A 76 4.39 -22.24 -11.15
C ASP A 76 4.73 -23.38 -10.16
N TRP A 77 4.71 -23.09 -8.86
CA TRP A 77 4.85 -24.14 -7.85
C TRP A 77 3.74 -25.19 -7.96
N ALA A 78 2.48 -24.78 -8.13
CA ALA A 78 1.35 -25.71 -8.21
C ALA A 78 1.39 -26.55 -9.51
N LEU A 79 1.69 -25.92 -10.64
CA LEU A 79 1.87 -26.57 -11.93
C LEU A 79 3.04 -27.56 -11.92
N GLY A 80 4.17 -27.19 -11.34
CA GLY A 80 5.35 -28.04 -11.20
C GLY A 80 5.12 -29.27 -10.31
N ARG A 81 4.04 -29.27 -9.51
CA ARG A 81 3.56 -30.42 -8.73
C ARG A 81 2.53 -31.27 -9.46
N GLY A 82 2.13 -30.88 -10.65
CA GLY A 82 1.12 -31.58 -11.44
C GLY A 82 -0.30 -31.38 -10.96
N PHE A 83 -0.60 -30.35 -10.15
CA PHE A 83 -1.95 -30.09 -9.71
C PHE A 83 -2.82 -29.55 -10.84
N THR A 84 -3.98 -30.16 -11.05
CA THR A 84 -4.91 -29.84 -12.14
C THR A 84 -6.15 -29.10 -11.72
N ARG A 85 -6.50 -29.12 -10.41
CA ARG A 85 -7.62 -28.39 -9.83
C ARG A 85 -7.07 -27.52 -8.70
N VAL A 86 -7.02 -26.20 -8.90
CA VAL A 86 -6.43 -25.27 -7.94
C VAL A 86 -7.45 -24.20 -7.59
N ALA A 87 -7.61 -23.93 -6.30
CA ALA A 87 -8.37 -22.78 -5.84
C ALA A 87 -7.42 -21.62 -5.49
N VAL A 88 -7.89 -20.41 -5.75
CA VAL A 88 -7.20 -19.18 -5.37
C VAL A 88 -8.11 -18.39 -4.43
N VAL A 89 -7.60 -18.04 -3.24
CA VAL A 89 -8.33 -17.23 -2.25
C VAL A 89 -7.85 -15.80 -2.28
N GLY A 90 -8.71 -14.91 -2.74
CA GLY A 90 -8.45 -13.49 -2.98
C GLY A 90 -8.27 -13.16 -4.47
N ALA A 91 -8.97 -12.12 -4.95
CA ALA A 91 -8.89 -11.61 -6.32
C ALA A 91 -8.14 -10.26 -6.39
N GLY A 92 -7.09 -10.08 -5.59
CA GLY A 92 -6.11 -9.02 -5.75
C GLY A 92 -5.07 -9.36 -6.83
N PHE A 93 -4.05 -8.51 -7.03
CA PHE A 93 -3.03 -8.71 -8.07
C PHE A 93 -2.34 -10.07 -7.97
N ALA A 94 -2.02 -10.55 -6.78
CA ALA A 94 -1.42 -11.87 -6.60
C ALA A 94 -2.36 -13.01 -7.01
N GLY A 95 -3.63 -12.94 -6.57
CA GLY A 95 -4.60 -13.98 -6.89
C GLY A 95 -4.97 -14.03 -8.36
N LEU A 96 -5.17 -12.86 -8.98
CA LEU A 96 -5.46 -12.77 -10.41
C LEU A 96 -4.27 -13.26 -11.26
N ALA A 97 -3.05 -12.90 -10.90
CA ALA A 97 -1.84 -13.38 -11.56
C ALA A 97 -1.67 -14.89 -11.42
N ALA A 98 -1.88 -15.42 -10.22
CA ALA A 98 -1.85 -16.87 -9.97
C ALA A 98 -2.91 -17.61 -10.81
N ALA A 99 -4.15 -17.12 -10.80
CA ALA A 99 -5.24 -17.74 -11.54
C ALA A 99 -4.98 -17.76 -13.04
N ARG A 100 -4.53 -16.65 -13.60
CA ARG A 100 -4.18 -16.54 -15.03
C ARG A 100 -3.07 -17.51 -15.42
N ARG A 101 -1.98 -17.52 -14.66
CA ARG A 101 -0.85 -18.41 -14.90
C ARG A 101 -1.23 -19.89 -14.79
N LEU A 102 -2.09 -20.24 -13.82
CA LEU A 102 -2.61 -21.60 -13.68
C LEU A 102 -3.49 -22.02 -14.86
N VAL A 103 -4.39 -21.14 -15.33
CA VAL A 103 -5.22 -21.39 -16.53
C VAL A 103 -4.37 -21.57 -17.78
N GLU A 104 -3.39 -20.71 -17.98
CA GLU A 104 -2.40 -20.81 -19.06
C GLU A 104 -1.61 -22.14 -19.03
N GLY A 105 -1.35 -22.65 -17.81
CA GLY A 105 -0.74 -23.97 -17.57
C GLY A 105 -1.69 -25.15 -17.66
N GLY A 106 -2.96 -24.95 -18.06
CA GLY A 106 -3.96 -25.99 -18.26
C GLY A 106 -4.71 -26.46 -17.01
N ALA A 107 -4.52 -25.80 -15.84
CA ALA A 107 -5.27 -26.14 -14.64
C ALA A 107 -6.70 -25.59 -14.66
N ARG A 108 -7.63 -26.28 -13.99
CA ARG A 108 -8.96 -25.76 -13.67
C ARG A 108 -8.87 -24.91 -12.41
N VAL A 109 -9.27 -23.64 -12.52
CA VAL A 109 -9.08 -22.65 -11.46
C VAL A 109 -10.40 -22.04 -11.04
N GLN A 110 -10.61 -21.88 -9.73
CA GLN A 110 -11.67 -21.08 -9.15
C GLN A 110 -11.05 -20.03 -8.24
N VAL A 111 -11.40 -18.76 -8.45
CA VAL A 111 -10.98 -17.65 -7.59
C VAL A 111 -12.13 -17.27 -6.66
N TRP A 112 -11.87 -17.24 -5.36
CA TRP A 112 -12.84 -16.89 -4.32
C TRP A 112 -12.48 -15.55 -3.71
N GLU A 113 -13.32 -14.54 -3.90
CA GLU A 113 -13.12 -13.18 -3.41
C GLU A 113 -14.20 -12.83 -2.38
N ALA A 114 -13.76 -12.28 -1.26
CA ALA A 114 -14.66 -11.91 -0.17
C ALA A 114 -15.50 -10.67 -0.48
N ARG A 115 -14.98 -9.74 -1.30
CA ARG A 115 -15.67 -8.52 -1.72
C ARG A 115 -16.52 -8.76 -2.96
N GLU A 116 -17.41 -7.80 -3.23
CA GLU A 116 -18.20 -7.74 -4.48
C GLU A 116 -17.40 -7.14 -5.66
N ARG A 117 -16.09 -7.07 -5.56
CA ARG A 117 -15.19 -6.56 -6.60
C ARG A 117 -13.83 -7.25 -6.59
N THR A 118 -13.15 -7.24 -7.72
CA THR A 118 -11.76 -7.66 -7.87
C THR A 118 -10.78 -6.50 -7.59
N GLY A 119 -9.47 -6.76 -7.64
CA GLY A 119 -8.39 -5.77 -7.50
C GLY A 119 -7.82 -5.65 -6.08
N GLY A 120 -8.53 -6.13 -5.05
CA GLY A 120 -8.05 -6.06 -3.68
C GLY A 120 -7.77 -4.63 -3.22
N ARG A 121 -6.50 -4.33 -2.85
CA ARG A 121 -6.03 -2.99 -2.45
C ARG A 121 -5.71 -2.04 -3.62
N ALA A 122 -5.91 -2.44 -4.86
CA ALA A 122 -6.08 -1.54 -6.00
C ALA A 122 -7.58 -1.33 -6.18
N ALA A 123 -8.07 -0.16 -5.84
CA ALA A 123 -9.50 0.12 -5.72
C ALA A 123 -9.87 1.35 -6.57
N PRO A 124 -10.25 1.12 -7.84
CA PRO A 124 -10.77 2.20 -8.66
C PRO A 124 -12.07 2.77 -8.07
N VAL A 125 -12.23 4.07 -8.17
CA VAL A 125 -13.41 4.80 -7.73
C VAL A 125 -13.74 5.90 -8.72
N GLU A 126 -15.04 6.07 -9.00
CA GLU A 126 -15.54 7.19 -9.78
C GLU A 126 -15.90 8.35 -8.85
N VAL A 127 -15.31 9.53 -9.10
CA VAL A 127 -15.50 10.73 -8.27
C VAL A 127 -15.77 11.91 -9.18
N GLY A 128 -16.97 12.48 -9.10
CA GLY A 128 -17.34 13.68 -9.85
C GLY A 128 -17.07 13.58 -11.35
N GLY A 129 -17.28 12.42 -11.97
CA GLY A 129 -17.07 12.16 -13.40
C GLY A 129 -15.64 11.78 -13.80
N GLY A 130 -14.69 11.68 -12.86
CA GLY A 130 -13.34 11.19 -13.12
C GLY A 130 -13.04 9.88 -12.38
N SER A 131 -12.16 9.06 -12.95
CA SER A 131 -11.73 7.78 -12.36
C SER A 131 -10.41 7.94 -11.63
N PHE A 132 -10.33 7.46 -10.38
CA PHE A 132 -9.17 7.55 -9.50
C PHE A 132 -8.98 6.24 -8.73
N ASP A 133 -7.91 6.15 -7.95
CA ASP A 133 -7.65 5.02 -7.06
C ASP A 133 -7.59 5.44 -5.60
N LEU A 134 -8.37 4.78 -4.76
CA LEU A 134 -8.26 4.89 -3.30
C LEU A 134 -7.17 4.01 -2.70
N GLY A 135 -6.61 3.08 -3.48
CA GLY A 135 -5.49 2.22 -3.12
C GLY A 135 -4.22 2.54 -3.90
N ALA A 136 -3.57 1.51 -4.43
CA ALA A 136 -2.42 1.67 -5.31
C ALA A 136 -2.77 2.52 -6.53
N ASN A 137 -1.87 3.44 -6.90
CA ASN A 137 -2.03 4.30 -8.08
C ASN A 137 -0.70 4.66 -8.77
N TRP A 138 0.40 4.01 -8.39
CA TRP A 138 1.70 4.10 -9.05
C TRP A 138 2.18 2.76 -9.57
N LEU A 139 2.81 2.77 -10.72
CA LEU A 139 3.69 1.71 -11.19
C LEU A 139 5.10 2.06 -10.73
N GLN A 140 5.49 1.48 -9.62
CA GLN A 140 6.81 1.67 -9.03
C GLN A 140 7.85 0.86 -9.79
N GLN A 141 9.12 1.34 -9.80
CA GLN A 141 10.20 0.66 -10.53
C GLN A 141 9.82 0.38 -11.99
N TYR A 142 9.32 1.40 -12.71
CA TYR A 142 8.62 1.25 -13.99
C TYR A 142 9.37 0.41 -15.02
N ASP A 143 10.67 0.61 -15.15
CA ASP A 143 11.49 -0.07 -16.17
C ASP A 143 11.63 -1.58 -15.90
N ASP A 144 11.52 -2.01 -14.64
CA ASP A 144 11.58 -3.43 -14.22
C ASP A 144 10.22 -3.95 -13.72
N ASN A 145 9.14 -3.28 -14.09
CA ASN A 145 7.80 -3.60 -13.64
C ASN A 145 7.00 -4.35 -14.72
N VAL A 146 6.71 -5.62 -14.48
CA VAL A 146 5.92 -6.44 -15.40
C VAL A 146 4.54 -5.84 -15.71
N LEU A 147 3.91 -5.17 -14.73
CA LEU A 147 2.61 -4.53 -14.92
C LEU A 147 2.69 -3.25 -15.76
N ALA A 148 3.85 -2.60 -15.81
CA ALA A 148 4.09 -1.48 -16.72
C ALA A 148 3.99 -1.95 -18.18
N ARG A 149 4.68 -3.06 -18.54
CA ARG A 149 4.62 -3.63 -19.88
C ARG A 149 3.21 -4.10 -20.26
N VAL A 150 2.50 -4.75 -19.32
CA VAL A 150 1.09 -5.12 -19.54
C VAL A 150 0.24 -3.86 -19.74
N GLY A 151 0.46 -2.83 -18.92
CA GLY A 151 -0.25 -1.55 -18.98
C GLY A 151 -0.06 -0.86 -20.35
N GLU A 152 1.17 -0.80 -20.86
CA GLU A 152 1.48 -0.26 -22.19
C GLU A 152 0.71 -1.00 -23.28
N GLY A 153 0.69 -2.33 -23.24
CA GLY A 153 -0.01 -3.17 -24.21
C GLY A 153 -1.54 -2.99 -24.22
N ILE A 154 -2.14 -2.49 -23.15
CA ILE A 154 -3.59 -2.23 -23.04
C ILE A 154 -3.95 -0.74 -23.07
N GLY A 155 -2.99 0.14 -23.39
CA GLY A 155 -3.21 1.59 -23.51
C GLY A 155 -3.32 2.33 -22.17
N LEU A 156 -2.73 1.83 -21.09
CA LEU A 156 -2.69 2.52 -19.80
C LEU A 156 -1.81 3.77 -19.91
N ARG A 157 -2.36 4.92 -19.54
CA ARG A 157 -1.59 6.17 -19.53
C ARG A 157 -0.90 6.35 -18.19
N THR A 158 0.37 6.78 -18.21
CA THR A 158 1.16 7.06 -17.02
C THR A 158 1.92 8.37 -17.16
N VAL A 159 2.22 9.00 -16.04
CA VAL A 159 3.06 10.21 -15.93
C VAL A 159 4.20 9.91 -14.97
N ALA A 160 5.42 10.27 -15.35
CA ALA A 160 6.56 10.19 -14.44
C ALA A 160 6.31 11.10 -13.22
N THR A 161 6.66 10.61 -12.05
CA THR A 161 6.48 11.33 -10.79
C THR A 161 7.81 11.42 -10.06
N ASP A 162 8.08 12.58 -9.47
CA ASP A 162 9.27 12.80 -8.66
C ASP A 162 8.87 13.09 -7.20
N PHE A 163 8.95 12.08 -6.37
CA PHE A 163 8.70 12.19 -4.93
C PHE A 163 9.85 12.87 -4.18
N THR A 164 11.00 13.06 -4.82
CA THR A 164 12.20 13.61 -4.17
C THR A 164 12.17 15.13 -4.11
N ASP A 165 11.33 15.79 -4.94
CA ASP A 165 11.17 17.24 -4.99
C ASP A 165 9.71 17.70 -4.75
N PRO A 166 9.10 17.39 -3.59
CA PRO A 166 7.78 17.91 -3.26
C PRO A 166 7.87 19.38 -2.85
N LEU A 167 6.92 20.19 -3.31
CA LEU A 167 6.75 21.53 -2.77
C LEU A 167 6.21 21.47 -1.34
N VAL A 168 7.02 21.78 -0.35
CA VAL A 168 6.56 21.87 1.03
C VAL A 168 5.65 23.08 1.20
N LEU A 169 4.38 22.86 1.51
CA LEU A 169 3.40 23.88 1.83
C LEU A 169 3.46 24.21 3.33
N GLY A 170 2.99 25.41 3.67
CA GLY A 170 3.09 25.96 5.03
C GLY A 170 4.20 27.00 5.12
N PRO A 171 4.58 27.42 6.33
CA PRO A 171 5.64 28.39 6.55
C PRO A 171 6.95 27.93 5.88
N PRO A 172 7.67 28.80 5.18
CA PRO A 172 8.94 28.44 4.59
C PRO A 172 9.91 28.02 5.69
N VAL A 173 10.41 26.80 5.57
CA VAL A 173 11.43 26.25 6.45
C VAL A 173 12.53 25.74 5.53
N ALA A 174 13.79 26.03 5.88
CA ALA A 174 14.91 25.48 5.13
C ALA A 174 14.73 23.96 5.00
N ALA A 175 14.73 23.46 3.77
CA ALA A 175 14.66 22.04 3.53
C ALA A 175 15.92 21.38 4.10
N PRO A 176 15.81 20.40 4.98
CA PRO A 176 16.97 19.67 5.45
C PRO A 176 17.60 18.91 4.28
N ASP A 177 18.92 18.71 4.32
CA ASP A 177 19.59 17.82 3.38
C ASP A 177 19.11 16.37 3.60
N ALA A 178 18.05 15.99 2.89
CA ALA A 178 17.39 14.69 3.02
C ALA A 178 18.37 13.54 2.75
N ALA A 179 19.29 13.70 1.80
CA ALA A 179 20.27 12.68 1.47
C ALA A 179 21.27 12.43 2.63
N ARG A 180 21.71 13.48 3.31
CA ARG A 180 22.57 13.33 4.50
C ARG A 180 21.81 12.73 5.68
N LEU A 181 20.56 13.14 5.91
CA LEU A 181 19.71 12.59 6.96
C LEU A 181 19.41 11.11 6.70
N ARG A 182 19.18 10.71 5.45
CA ARG A 182 18.95 9.31 5.05
C ARG A 182 20.20 8.46 5.34
N ARG A 183 21.38 8.87 4.92
CA ARG A 183 22.64 8.17 5.25
C ARG A 183 22.86 8.02 6.76
N GLU A 184 22.50 9.04 7.53
CA GLU A 184 22.62 8.98 8.99
C GLU A 184 21.60 8.01 9.61
N LEU A 185 20.35 7.98 9.12
CA LEU A 185 19.36 7.00 9.53
C LEU A 185 19.85 5.58 9.23
N GLU A 186 20.30 5.32 8.00
CA GLU A 186 20.85 4.02 7.57
C GLU A 186 22.02 3.57 8.46
N ARG A 187 22.95 4.46 8.73
CA ARG A 187 24.09 4.16 9.65
C ARG A 187 23.62 3.75 11.04
N ARG A 188 22.62 4.47 11.60
CA ARG A 188 22.08 4.20 12.94
C ARG A 188 21.26 2.92 13.00
N THR A 189 20.48 2.66 11.98
CA THR A 189 19.66 1.46 11.88
C THR A 189 20.50 0.21 11.64
N ALA A 190 21.56 0.29 10.83
CA ALA A 190 22.50 -0.80 10.62
C ALA A 190 23.24 -1.19 11.91
N ALA A 191 23.58 -0.20 12.78
CA ALA A 191 24.23 -0.43 14.06
C ALA A 191 23.26 -0.92 15.17
N ALA A 192 21.95 -0.96 14.92
CA ALA A 192 20.98 -1.37 15.92
C ALA A 192 21.08 -2.87 16.24
N ALA A 193 20.89 -3.24 17.49
CA ALA A 193 20.80 -4.64 17.88
C ALA A 193 19.54 -5.31 17.30
N PRO A 194 19.53 -6.63 17.04
CA PRO A 194 18.34 -7.36 16.66
C PRO A 194 17.19 -7.11 17.66
N GLY A 195 15.95 -6.97 17.16
CA GLY A 195 14.77 -6.71 17.99
C GLY A 195 14.66 -5.25 18.49
N THR A 196 15.56 -4.36 18.09
CA THR A 196 15.42 -2.92 18.35
C THR A 196 14.33 -2.33 17.44
N SER A 197 13.50 -1.45 17.98
CA SER A 197 12.53 -0.69 17.19
C SER A 197 13.16 0.55 16.56
N LEU A 198 12.64 0.95 15.42
CA LEU A 198 13.03 2.20 14.76
C LEU A 198 12.77 3.41 15.66
N GLY A 199 11.68 3.39 16.44
CA GLY A 199 11.39 4.45 17.43
C GLY A 199 12.48 4.60 18.49
N HIS A 200 13.09 3.50 18.93
CA HIS A 200 14.25 3.57 19.86
C HIS A 200 15.44 4.25 19.19
N VAL A 201 15.76 3.90 17.95
CA VAL A 201 16.86 4.50 17.19
C VAL A 201 16.64 6.01 17.01
N VAL A 202 15.44 6.41 16.56
CA VAL A 202 15.09 7.82 16.36
C VAL A 202 15.12 8.60 17.67
N ALA A 203 14.56 8.05 18.75
CA ALA A 203 14.58 8.69 20.06
C ALA A 203 16.01 8.89 20.58
N ARG A 204 16.90 7.93 20.36
CA ARG A 204 18.33 8.05 20.70
C ARG A 204 19.02 9.09 19.81
N TRP A 205 18.72 9.12 18.52
CA TRP A 205 19.23 10.12 17.58
C TRP A 205 18.90 11.54 18.05
N LEU A 206 17.63 11.81 18.35
CA LEU A 206 17.16 13.13 18.80
C LEU A 206 17.83 13.60 20.12
N ARG A 207 18.41 12.71 20.91
CA ARG A 207 19.15 13.04 22.14
C ARG A 207 20.65 13.14 21.97
N SER A 208 21.21 12.63 20.88
CA SER A 208 22.66 12.67 20.63
C SER A 208 23.10 14.02 20.04
N PRO A 209 24.37 14.43 20.25
CA PRO A 209 24.96 15.54 19.51
C PRO A 209 24.86 15.29 18.00
N GLN A 210 24.45 16.31 17.27
CA GLN A 210 24.22 16.22 15.83
C GLN A 210 24.19 17.63 15.19
N PRO A 211 24.49 17.74 13.87
CA PRO A 211 24.51 19.04 13.20
C PRO A 211 23.10 19.55 12.83
N TRP A 212 22.06 18.73 12.97
CA TRP A 212 20.69 19.07 12.63
C TRP A 212 19.88 19.44 13.86
N THR A 213 18.90 20.29 13.68
CA THR A 213 17.90 20.58 14.71
C THR A 213 16.99 19.35 14.93
N ARG A 214 16.39 19.26 16.10
CA ARG A 214 15.39 18.20 16.38
C ARG A 214 14.19 18.27 15.43
N GLN A 215 13.85 19.46 14.94
CA GLN A 215 12.75 19.67 14.01
C GLN A 215 13.08 19.13 12.62
N GLU A 216 14.29 19.36 12.11
CA GLU A 216 14.74 18.81 10.82
C GLU A 216 14.72 17.28 10.84
N VAL A 217 15.28 16.66 11.89
CA VAL A 217 15.26 15.20 12.02
C VAL A 217 13.81 14.67 12.10
N ARG A 218 12.94 15.32 12.86
CA ARG A 218 11.53 14.90 12.95
C ARG A 218 10.82 15.00 11.61
N ARG A 219 10.92 16.14 10.92
CA ARG A 219 10.30 16.33 9.60
C ARG A 219 10.81 15.33 8.57
N PHE A 220 12.10 15.03 8.60
CA PHE A 220 12.66 13.97 7.76
C PHE A 220 12.05 12.61 8.10
N VAL A 221 12.03 12.21 9.37
CA VAL A 221 11.45 10.91 9.78
C VAL A 221 9.95 10.85 9.49
N ASP A 222 9.22 11.95 9.69
CA ASP A 222 7.79 12.01 9.37
C ASP A 222 7.54 11.79 7.87
N ALA A 223 8.33 12.45 7.02
CA ALA A 223 8.20 12.39 5.57
C ALA A 223 8.66 11.05 4.97
N GLU A 224 9.83 10.55 5.40
CA GLU A 224 10.50 9.42 4.76
C GLU A 224 10.17 8.06 5.43
N VAL A 225 9.54 8.08 6.60
CA VAL A 225 9.22 6.86 7.33
C VAL A 225 7.77 6.78 7.77
N VAL A 226 7.25 7.81 8.47
CA VAL A 226 5.89 7.74 9.00
C VAL A 226 4.88 7.74 7.87
N LEU A 227 5.05 8.61 6.88
CA LEU A 227 4.15 8.70 5.73
C LEU A 227 4.21 7.42 4.89
N ASP A 228 5.40 6.93 4.63
CA ASP A 228 5.60 5.72 3.83
C ASP A 228 5.12 4.46 4.56
N ALA A 229 5.45 4.29 5.84
CA ALA A 229 5.07 3.08 6.57
C ALA A 229 3.63 3.11 7.08
N GLY A 230 3.10 4.26 7.48
CA GLY A 230 1.80 4.37 8.15
C GLY A 230 1.72 3.60 9.47
N ALA A 231 2.85 3.30 10.11
CA ALA A 231 2.92 2.49 11.31
C ALA A 231 3.70 3.18 12.42
N SER A 232 3.44 2.77 13.67
CA SER A 232 4.19 3.27 14.82
C SER A 232 5.67 2.90 14.71
N LEU A 233 6.54 3.89 14.85
CA LEU A 233 7.98 3.69 14.87
C LEU A 233 8.43 2.72 15.97
N SER A 234 7.66 2.59 17.06
CA SER A 234 7.94 1.63 18.15
C SER A 234 7.67 0.19 17.76
N TRP A 235 6.83 -0.03 16.75
CA TRP A 235 6.53 -1.36 16.21
C TRP A 235 7.48 -1.77 15.09
N LEU A 236 7.94 -0.83 14.26
CA LEU A 236 8.81 -1.09 13.12
C LEU A 236 10.19 -1.62 13.54
N SER A 237 10.71 -2.57 12.78
CA SER A 237 12.10 -3.02 12.90
C SER A 237 13.07 -1.88 12.60
N ALA A 238 14.09 -1.66 13.45
CA ALA A 238 15.12 -0.68 13.14
C ALA A 238 15.88 -1.06 11.87
N ARG A 239 16.20 -2.34 11.69
CA ARG A 239 17.02 -2.82 10.57
C ARG A 239 16.24 -3.05 9.28
N HIS A 240 14.95 -3.38 9.39
CA HIS A 240 14.16 -3.90 8.27
C HIS A 240 12.78 -3.23 8.13
N GLY A 241 12.45 -2.26 8.97
CA GLY A 241 11.14 -1.59 8.95
C GLY A 241 11.01 -0.48 7.92
N VAL A 242 12.13 -0.03 7.34
CA VAL A 242 12.17 0.87 6.18
C VAL A 242 12.66 0.02 5.01
N GLU A 243 11.77 -0.25 4.07
CA GLU A 243 12.06 -1.09 2.91
C GLU A 243 12.29 -0.18 1.69
N ALA A 244 13.33 -0.47 0.91
CA ALA A 244 13.68 0.29 -0.28
C ALA A 244 12.73 -0.04 -1.45
N GLY A 245 12.71 0.83 -2.47
CA GLY A 245 12.08 0.55 -3.75
C GLY A 245 10.95 1.49 -4.16
N VAL A 246 10.69 2.54 -3.36
CA VAL A 246 9.79 3.64 -3.72
C VAL A 246 10.64 4.86 -4.07
N GLY A 247 10.34 5.57 -5.16
CA GLY A 247 10.90 6.89 -5.49
C GLY A 247 11.74 6.98 -6.75
N GLU A 248 12.32 5.89 -7.27
CA GLU A 248 13.08 5.94 -8.51
C GLU A 248 12.31 5.31 -9.68
N GLY A 249 12.07 6.12 -10.73
CA GLY A 249 11.39 5.68 -11.94
C GLY A 249 9.90 5.36 -11.74
N ASP A 250 9.28 5.85 -10.67
CA ASP A 250 7.87 5.63 -10.40
C ASP A 250 7.00 6.44 -11.37
N ARG A 251 5.92 5.84 -11.85
CA ARG A 251 4.97 6.52 -12.71
C ARG A 251 3.56 6.44 -12.13
N TRP A 252 2.92 7.59 -12.03
CA TRP A 252 1.52 7.67 -11.65
C TRP A 252 0.62 7.19 -12.80
N ILE A 253 -0.37 6.38 -12.49
CA ILE A 253 -1.40 5.96 -13.44
C ILE A 253 -2.42 7.07 -13.58
N VAL A 254 -2.55 7.61 -14.78
CA VAL A 254 -3.56 8.61 -15.12
C VAL A 254 -4.93 7.94 -15.23
N GLY A 255 -5.82 8.25 -14.32
CA GLY A 255 -7.06 7.51 -14.13
C GLY A 255 -6.90 6.46 -13.04
N SER A 256 -7.05 5.17 -13.36
CA SER A 256 -7.02 4.12 -12.33
C SER A 256 -6.40 2.80 -12.77
N TYR A 257 -6.03 1.98 -11.80
CA TYR A 257 -5.64 0.56 -11.97
C TYR A 257 -6.75 -0.30 -12.58
N GLY A 258 -7.97 0.23 -12.71
CA GLY A 258 -9.13 -0.52 -13.21
C GLY A 258 -8.90 -1.20 -14.56
N LEU A 259 -8.10 -0.62 -15.47
CA LEU A 259 -7.73 -1.25 -16.75
C LEU A 259 -6.94 -2.54 -16.53
N LEU A 260 -5.90 -2.51 -15.69
CA LEU A 260 -5.09 -3.67 -15.35
C LEU A 260 -5.91 -4.73 -14.61
N VAL A 261 -6.74 -4.33 -13.64
CA VAL A 261 -7.61 -5.26 -12.91
C VAL A 261 -8.56 -5.97 -13.87
N ARG A 262 -9.24 -5.24 -14.77
CA ARG A 262 -10.12 -5.84 -15.78
C ARG A 262 -9.36 -6.77 -16.74
N HIS A 263 -8.18 -6.36 -17.18
CA HIS A 263 -7.34 -7.20 -18.04
C HIS A 263 -6.98 -8.52 -17.36
N LEU A 264 -6.50 -8.47 -16.11
CA LEU A 264 -6.12 -9.67 -15.36
C LEU A 264 -7.31 -10.57 -14.99
N THR A 265 -8.50 -10.00 -14.84
CA THR A 265 -9.72 -10.74 -14.48
C THR A 265 -10.38 -11.43 -15.69
N ARG A 266 -10.13 -10.97 -16.90
CA ARG A 266 -10.82 -11.43 -18.12
C ARG A 266 -10.70 -12.94 -18.31
N GLY A 267 -11.85 -13.64 -18.44
CA GLY A 267 -11.92 -15.08 -18.70
C GLY A 267 -11.64 -15.96 -17.48
N LEU A 268 -11.49 -15.40 -16.27
CA LEU A 268 -11.34 -16.18 -15.04
C LEU A 268 -12.71 -16.46 -14.38
N ASP A 269 -12.88 -17.64 -13.76
CA ASP A 269 -14.01 -17.97 -12.88
C ASP A 269 -13.77 -17.31 -11.51
N VAL A 270 -14.21 -16.04 -11.36
CA VAL A 270 -14.09 -15.28 -10.11
C VAL A 270 -15.44 -15.24 -9.40
N ARG A 271 -15.49 -15.75 -8.20
CA ARG A 271 -16.67 -15.83 -7.33
C ARG A 271 -16.59 -14.72 -6.29
N LEU A 272 -17.31 -13.64 -6.53
CA LEU A 272 -17.41 -12.48 -5.64
C LEU A 272 -18.36 -12.76 -4.47
N GLY A 273 -18.23 -12.02 -3.36
CA GLY A 273 -19.04 -12.19 -2.17
C GLY A 273 -18.88 -13.57 -1.52
N ARG A 274 -17.75 -14.24 -1.72
CA ARG A 274 -17.50 -15.61 -1.25
C ARG A 274 -16.29 -15.68 -0.32
N PRO A 275 -16.40 -15.17 0.91
CA PRO A 275 -15.31 -15.25 1.87
C PRO A 275 -15.02 -16.71 2.26
N VAL A 276 -13.75 -17.09 2.17
CA VAL A 276 -13.27 -18.36 2.71
C VAL A 276 -13.02 -18.19 4.20
N ARG A 277 -13.65 -19.05 5.02
CA ARG A 277 -13.55 -19.04 6.49
C ARG A 277 -12.57 -20.08 7.00
N ARG A 278 -12.45 -21.22 6.27
CA ARG A 278 -11.57 -22.33 6.66
C ARG A 278 -10.93 -22.97 5.43
N VAL A 279 -9.69 -23.39 5.61
CA VAL A 279 -8.90 -24.18 4.65
C VAL A 279 -8.49 -25.47 5.36
N GLU A 280 -9.07 -26.59 4.92
CA GLU A 280 -8.78 -27.92 5.46
C GLU A 280 -7.82 -28.63 4.49
N THR A 281 -6.63 -29.00 4.95
CA THR A 281 -5.61 -29.66 4.14
C THR A 281 -5.39 -31.09 4.63
N THR A 282 -5.54 -32.08 3.72
CA THR A 282 -5.20 -33.48 3.94
C THR A 282 -4.02 -33.90 3.06
N ALA A 283 -3.62 -35.17 3.13
CA ALA A 283 -2.59 -35.68 2.23
C ALA A 283 -3.02 -35.63 0.75
N ASP A 284 -4.31 -35.77 0.46
CA ASP A 284 -4.82 -35.97 -0.90
C ASP A 284 -5.52 -34.76 -1.50
N ALA A 285 -6.05 -33.86 -0.66
CA ALA A 285 -6.86 -32.72 -1.14
C ALA A 285 -6.82 -31.53 -0.18
N VAL A 286 -7.30 -30.38 -0.69
CA VAL A 286 -7.60 -29.18 0.10
C VAL A 286 -9.09 -28.88 -0.04
N THR A 287 -9.76 -28.65 1.08
CA THR A 287 -11.15 -28.20 1.10
C THR A 287 -11.25 -26.77 1.59
N LEU A 288 -11.85 -25.91 0.77
CA LEU A 288 -12.24 -24.55 1.15
C LEU A 288 -13.67 -24.58 1.69
N VAL A 289 -13.90 -23.91 2.82
CA VAL A 289 -15.20 -23.74 3.45
C VAL A 289 -15.48 -22.26 3.64
N GLY A 290 -16.61 -21.81 3.16
CA GLY A 290 -17.11 -20.44 3.37
C GLY A 290 -18.59 -20.48 3.77
N ASP A 291 -19.21 -19.30 3.84
CA ASP A 291 -20.60 -19.14 4.26
C ASP A 291 -21.54 -19.78 3.22
N GLY A 292 -22.06 -20.99 3.51
CA GLY A 292 -22.95 -21.76 2.64
C GLY A 292 -22.29 -22.38 1.40
N HIS A 293 -20.97 -22.46 1.31
CA HIS A 293 -20.29 -23.04 0.16
C HIS A 293 -19.04 -23.84 0.57
N ARG A 294 -18.75 -24.88 -0.21
CA ARG A 294 -17.61 -25.78 0.00
C ARG A 294 -17.03 -26.20 -1.34
N CYS A 295 -15.72 -26.32 -1.43
CA CYS A 295 -15.02 -26.75 -2.64
C CYS A 295 -13.81 -27.62 -2.25
N SER A 296 -13.60 -28.74 -2.97
CA SER A 296 -12.43 -29.59 -2.81
C SER A 296 -11.57 -29.57 -4.07
N VAL A 297 -10.28 -29.31 -3.89
CA VAL A 297 -9.27 -29.13 -4.95
C VAL A 297 -7.97 -29.87 -4.61
N ASP A 298 -7.04 -29.92 -5.56
CA ASP A 298 -5.74 -30.56 -5.36
C ASP A 298 -4.79 -29.67 -4.53
N ALA A 299 -4.87 -28.34 -4.74
CA ALA A 299 -4.05 -27.36 -4.03
C ALA A 299 -4.76 -26.00 -3.91
N VAL A 300 -4.27 -25.16 -3.01
CA VAL A 300 -4.75 -23.77 -2.80
C VAL A 300 -3.62 -22.76 -2.77
N VAL A 301 -3.85 -21.62 -3.43
CA VAL A 301 -3.04 -20.40 -3.30
C VAL A 301 -3.85 -19.39 -2.49
N VAL A 302 -3.33 -18.99 -1.32
CA VAL A 302 -3.98 -18.03 -0.41
C VAL A 302 -3.31 -16.67 -0.57
N THR A 303 -4.06 -15.66 -1.03
CA THR A 303 -3.53 -14.31 -1.26
C THR A 303 -4.14 -13.24 -0.35
N VAL A 304 -4.61 -13.69 0.80
CA VAL A 304 -5.24 -12.86 1.83
C VAL A 304 -4.19 -12.01 2.55
N PRO A 305 -4.46 -10.71 2.82
CA PRO A 305 -3.51 -9.82 3.50
C PRO A 305 -3.08 -10.32 4.89
N VAL A 306 -1.82 -10.05 5.24
CA VAL A 306 -1.23 -10.48 6.54
C VAL A 306 -2.10 -10.12 7.75
N PRO A 307 -2.63 -8.88 7.92
CA PRO A 307 -3.44 -8.59 9.10
C PRO A 307 -4.76 -9.38 9.16
N VAL A 308 -5.30 -9.75 8.01
CA VAL A 308 -6.53 -10.57 7.93
C VAL A 308 -6.23 -12.00 8.34
N LEU A 309 -5.11 -12.57 7.87
CA LEU A 309 -4.63 -13.89 8.28
C LEU A 309 -4.26 -13.93 9.77
N ALA A 310 -3.49 -12.96 10.25
CA ALA A 310 -3.09 -12.86 11.66
C ALA A 310 -4.29 -12.68 12.61
N GLY A 311 -5.34 -12.01 12.14
CA GLY A 311 -6.59 -11.81 12.86
C GLY A 311 -7.54 -13.03 12.84
N GLY A 312 -7.11 -14.18 12.27
CA GLY A 312 -7.88 -15.42 12.30
C GLY A 312 -9.13 -15.44 11.42
N ALA A 313 -9.24 -14.55 10.43
CA ALA A 313 -10.39 -14.52 9.52
C ALA A 313 -10.47 -15.77 8.63
N VAL A 314 -9.35 -16.48 8.47
CA VAL A 314 -9.24 -17.78 7.80
C VAL A 314 -8.63 -18.77 8.76
N GLU A 315 -9.37 -19.81 9.12
CA GLU A 315 -8.89 -20.93 9.93
C GLU A 315 -8.16 -21.95 9.03
N PHE A 316 -7.02 -22.45 9.48
CA PHE A 316 -6.28 -23.52 8.79
C PHE A 316 -6.34 -24.80 9.60
N VAL A 317 -6.72 -25.91 8.95
CA VAL A 317 -6.83 -27.24 9.57
C VAL A 317 -6.02 -28.24 8.73
N PRO A 318 -4.92 -28.80 9.27
CA PRO A 318 -4.29 -28.46 10.55
C PRO A 318 -3.78 -27.02 10.59
N PRO A 319 -3.48 -26.47 11.77
CA PRO A 319 -2.91 -25.12 11.89
C PRO A 319 -1.63 -24.94 11.07
N LEU A 320 -1.40 -23.74 10.56
CA LEU A 320 -0.14 -23.42 9.88
C LEU A 320 1.08 -23.83 10.74
N PRO A 321 2.19 -24.29 10.12
CA PRO A 321 3.41 -24.64 10.84
C PRO A 321 3.88 -23.51 11.76
N ALA A 322 4.54 -23.83 12.86
CA ALA A 322 5.02 -22.86 13.84
C ALA A 322 5.85 -21.73 13.20
N ALA A 323 6.68 -22.06 12.20
CA ALA A 323 7.50 -21.09 11.49
C ALA A 323 6.66 -20.08 10.69
N HIS A 324 5.53 -20.50 10.07
CA HIS A 324 4.62 -19.59 9.36
C HIS A 324 3.85 -18.69 10.35
N ARG A 325 3.39 -19.26 11.48
CA ARG A 325 2.74 -18.46 12.55
C ARG A 325 3.68 -17.43 13.15
N ALA A 326 4.95 -17.79 13.36
CA ALA A 326 5.98 -16.85 13.81
C ALA A 326 6.24 -15.74 12.78
N ALA A 327 6.31 -16.07 11.49
CA ALA A 327 6.43 -15.08 10.42
C ALA A 327 5.22 -14.13 10.40
N LEU A 328 3.99 -14.65 10.47
CA LEU A 328 2.77 -13.84 10.56
C LEU A 328 2.77 -12.88 11.75
N SER A 329 3.29 -13.29 12.92
CA SER A 329 3.34 -12.42 14.11
C SER A 329 4.38 -11.31 14.03
N ARG A 330 5.34 -11.43 13.11
CA ARG A 330 6.44 -10.45 12.92
C ARG A 330 6.20 -9.52 11.74
N LEU A 331 5.28 -9.86 10.88
CA LEU A 331 4.80 -9.04 9.78
C LEU A 331 3.48 -8.37 10.18
N GLY A 332 3.22 -7.20 9.64
CA GLY A 332 1.98 -6.47 9.88
C GLY A 332 1.63 -5.61 8.68
N ALA A 333 0.77 -4.62 8.86
CA ALA A 333 0.50 -3.61 7.85
C ALA A 333 0.41 -2.22 8.46
N GLY A 334 0.73 -1.22 7.65
CA GLY A 334 0.56 0.17 7.98
C GLY A 334 -0.89 0.65 7.82
N ARG A 335 -1.12 1.89 8.24
CA ARG A 335 -2.34 2.66 7.99
C ARG A 335 -1.97 3.90 7.20
N VAL A 336 -2.07 3.81 5.88
CA VAL A 336 -2.03 4.96 4.98
C VAL A 336 -3.39 5.05 4.33
N GLU A 337 -4.00 6.19 4.45
CA GLU A 337 -5.34 6.45 3.92
C GLU A 337 -5.28 7.56 2.88
N LYS A 338 -6.22 7.54 1.94
CA LYS A 338 -6.32 8.52 0.86
C LYS A 338 -7.62 9.28 0.88
N VAL A 339 -7.54 10.51 0.39
CA VAL A 339 -8.70 11.31 0.04
C VAL A 339 -8.51 11.86 -1.38
N VAL A 340 -9.54 11.76 -2.21
CA VAL A 340 -9.64 12.42 -3.51
C VAL A 340 -10.56 13.63 -3.35
N LEU A 341 -10.09 14.82 -3.73
CA LEU A 341 -10.83 16.08 -3.61
C LEU A 341 -10.89 16.77 -4.97
N ARG A 342 -12.08 16.99 -5.50
CA ARG A 342 -12.29 17.67 -6.78
C ARG A 342 -12.90 19.05 -6.59
N PHE A 343 -12.32 20.04 -7.26
CA PHE A 343 -12.69 21.45 -7.11
C PHE A 343 -13.09 22.06 -8.46
N GLU A 344 -13.98 23.05 -8.43
CA GLU A 344 -14.29 23.85 -9.62
C GLU A 344 -13.10 24.68 -10.07
N ARG A 345 -12.25 25.13 -9.12
CA ARG A 345 -11.06 25.91 -9.37
C ARG A 345 -9.92 25.46 -8.45
N GLY A 346 -8.72 25.31 -9.02
CA GLY A 346 -7.50 25.08 -8.26
C GLY A 346 -7.10 26.30 -7.42
N PHE A 347 -6.61 26.07 -6.21
CA PHE A 347 -6.16 27.11 -5.28
C PHE A 347 -4.70 26.91 -4.82
N TRP A 348 -4.09 25.82 -5.21
CA TRP A 348 -2.70 25.50 -4.88
C TRP A 348 -1.74 26.02 -5.96
N PRO A 349 -0.49 26.35 -5.60
CA PRO A 349 0.51 26.79 -6.58
C PRO A 349 0.86 25.63 -7.53
N ARG A 350 1.18 25.95 -8.77
CA ARG A 350 1.73 24.95 -9.70
C ARG A 350 3.16 24.62 -9.32
N HIS A 351 3.51 23.33 -9.34
CA HIS A 351 4.86 22.85 -9.15
C HIS A 351 5.19 21.80 -10.22
N PRO A 352 6.43 21.78 -10.77
CA PRO A 352 6.79 20.84 -11.84
C PRO A 352 6.62 19.38 -11.47
N SER A 353 6.91 19.00 -10.22
CA SER A 353 6.73 17.62 -9.74
C SER A 353 5.27 17.21 -9.59
N GLY A 354 4.32 18.16 -9.53
CA GLY A 354 2.92 17.88 -9.18
C GLY A 354 2.72 17.40 -7.75
N TYR A 355 3.76 17.47 -6.91
CA TYR A 355 3.77 16.97 -5.54
C TYR A 355 3.86 18.07 -4.51
N TYR A 356 3.09 17.89 -3.42
CA TYR A 356 3.12 18.79 -2.28
C TYR A 356 3.21 18.01 -0.98
N ARG A 357 3.89 18.60 0.00
CA ARG A 357 4.00 18.02 1.34
C ARG A 357 3.52 19.03 2.38
N VAL A 358 2.72 18.55 3.33
CA VAL A 358 2.24 19.35 4.47
C VAL A 358 2.65 18.66 5.75
N HIS A 359 3.36 19.41 6.61
CA HIS A 359 3.66 18.98 7.97
C HIS A 359 2.69 19.62 8.94
N GLY A 360 2.08 18.80 9.80
CA GLY A 360 1.25 19.28 10.88
C GLY A 360 2.07 19.79 12.08
N PRO A 361 1.40 20.35 13.07
CA PRO A 361 2.05 20.92 14.25
C PRO A 361 2.65 19.85 15.19
N ARG A 362 2.18 18.61 15.11
CA ARG A 362 2.64 17.51 15.98
C ARG A 362 3.56 16.56 15.21
N ALA A 363 4.45 15.88 15.93
CA ALA A 363 5.30 14.84 15.36
C ALA A 363 4.43 13.72 14.76
N GLY A 364 4.82 13.21 13.60
CA GLY A 364 4.09 12.19 12.84
C GLY A 364 2.90 12.72 12.04
N GLU A 365 2.57 14.01 12.14
CA GLU A 365 1.54 14.62 11.31
C GLU A 365 2.16 15.09 9.99
N VAL A 366 2.02 14.27 8.97
CA VAL A 366 2.49 14.56 7.62
C VAL A 366 1.47 14.04 6.61
N SER A 367 1.30 14.78 5.53
CA SER A 367 0.52 14.34 4.37
C SER A 367 1.24 14.72 3.08
N GLU A 368 1.07 13.88 2.07
CA GLU A 368 1.46 14.18 0.70
C GLU A 368 0.25 14.37 -0.19
N TRP A 369 0.43 15.20 -1.21
CA TRP A 369 -0.62 15.56 -2.11
C TRP A 369 -0.11 15.50 -3.56
N LEU A 370 -0.88 14.80 -4.39
CA LEU A 370 -0.67 14.74 -5.83
C LEU A 370 -1.66 15.69 -6.50
N ASP A 371 -1.18 16.56 -7.38
CA ASP A 371 -2.02 17.25 -8.34
C ASP A 371 -2.44 16.29 -9.45
N ALA A 372 -3.64 15.75 -9.31
CA ALA A 372 -4.23 14.82 -10.27
C ALA A 372 -5.06 15.53 -11.37
N THR A 373 -4.98 16.84 -11.49
CA THR A 373 -5.60 17.62 -12.57
C THR A 373 -5.31 17.07 -13.97
N PRO A 374 -4.10 16.54 -14.27
CA PRO A 374 -3.83 15.96 -15.58
C PRO A 374 -4.66 14.71 -15.94
N ALA A 375 -5.42 14.15 -15.03
CA ALA A 375 -6.28 13.00 -15.31
C ALA A 375 -7.35 13.33 -16.35
N ASP A 376 -8.06 14.44 -16.16
CA ASP A 376 -9.19 14.89 -17.00
C ASP A 376 -9.34 16.40 -17.12
N GLY A 377 -8.36 17.18 -16.64
CA GLY A 377 -8.36 18.64 -16.67
C GLY A 377 -9.14 19.30 -15.52
N THR A 378 -9.85 18.55 -14.70
CA THR A 378 -10.56 19.11 -13.55
C THR A 378 -9.63 19.22 -12.35
N PRO A 379 -9.57 20.39 -11.68
CA PRO A 379 -8.70 20.58 -10.52
C PRO A 379 -8.94 19.52 -9.44
N THR A 380 -7.96 18.66 -9.23
CA THR A 380 -8.08 17.49 -8.34
C THR A 380 -6.82 17.34 -7.51
N LEU A 381 -6.98 17.18 -6.20
CA LEU A 381 -5.91 16.78 -5.28
C LEU A 381 -6.18 15.37 -4.73
N VAL A 382 -5.17 14.53 -4.74
CA VAL A 382 -5.17 13.25 -4.05
C VAL A 382 -4.23 13.36 -2.86
N GLY A 383 -4.81 13.33 -1.65
CA GLY A 383 -4.06 13.41 -0.39
C GLY A 383 -3.79 12.04 0.20
N LEU A 384 -2.56 11.79 0.62
CA LEU A 384 -2.13 10.61 1.39
C LEU A 384 -1.86 11.04 2.82
N PHE A 385 -2.42 10.31 3.77
CA PHE A 385 -2.29 10.59 5.19
C PHE A 385 -1.82 9.35 5.94
N ALA A 386 -0.94 9.56 6.93
CA ALA A 386 -0.44 8.52 7.80
C ALA A 386 -0.35 9.02 9.26
N GLY A 387 -0.02 8.09 10.17
CA GLY A 387 0.22 8.41 11.56
C GLY A 387 -0.97 8.99 12.31
N PRO A 388 -0.75 9.91 13.28
CA PRO A 388 -1.79 10.43 14.16
C PRO A 388 -2.93 11.16 13.42
N TRP A 389 -2.71 11.66 12.21
CA TRP A 389 -3.78 12.25 11.42
C TRP A 389 -4.83 11.23 11.01
N VAL A 390 -4.40 10.04 10.60
CA VAL A 390 -5.34 8.96 10.23
C VAL A 390 -6.20 8.57 11.43
N GLU A 391 -5.60 8.40 12.60
CA GLU A 391 -6.34 8.02 13.81
C GLU A 391 -7.40 9.06 14.17
N ARG A 392 -7.07 10.34 14.02
CA ARG A 392 -7.92 11.45 14.43
C ARG A 392 -8.98 11.82 13.38
N LEU A 393 -8.59 11.95 12.09
CA LEU A 393 -9.49 12.43 11.05
C LEU A 393 -10.42 11.31 10.57
N TRP A 394 -9.92 10.09 10.42
CA TRP A 394 -10.71 8.93 9.95
C TRP A 394 -11.68 8.35 11.01
N ALA A 395 -11.76 8.94 12.17
CA ALA A 395 -12.82 8.64 13.14
C ALA A 395 -14.19 9.21 12.72
N GLY A 396 -14.21 10.25 11.88
CA GLY A 396 -15.41 10.88 11.35
C GLY A 396 -15.98 10.19 10.11
N THR A 397 -17.04 10.78 9.56
CA THR A 397 -17.63 10.38 8.27
C THR A 397 -16.70 10.72 7.10
N ASP A 398 -17.02 10.22 5.90
CA ASP A 398 -16.24 10.57 4.69
C ASP A 398 -16.29 12.08 4.38
N LEU A 399 -17.41 12.72 4.69
CA LEU A 399 -17.54 14.17 4.56
C LEU A 399 -16.65 14.91 5.56
N ASP A 400 -16.63 14.49 6.82
CA ASP A 400 -15.77 15.09 7.85
C ASP A 400 -14.28 14.97 7.48
N VAL A 401 -13.87 13.82 6.98
CA VAL A 401 -12.50 13.59 6.49
C VAL A 401 -12.17 14.52 5.32
N ALA A 402 -13.06 14.61 4.32
CA ALA A 402 -12.84 15.45 3.15
C ALA A 402 -12.77 16.94 3.51
N GLU A 403 -13.64 17.42 4.42
CA GLU A 403 -13.62 18.80 4.91
C GLU A 403 -12.35 19.09 5.72
N ALA A 404 -11.95 18.21 6.63
CA ALA A 404 -10.72 18.35 7.41
C ALA A 404 -9.47 18.34 6.55
N ALA A 405 -9.37 17.40 5.59
CA ALA A 405 -8.27 17.33 4.64
C ALA A 405 -8.18 18.58 3.75
N THR A 406 -9.33 19.08 3.28
CA THR A 406 -9.41 20.36 2.56
C THR A 406 -8.92 21.51 3.42
N GLY A 407 -9.33 21.57 4.69
CA GLY A 407 -8.88 22.59 5.65
C GLY A 407 -7.36 22.59 5.82
N ILE A 408 -6.75 21.43 5.95
CA ILE A 408 -5.30 21.23 6.13
C ILE A 408 -4.53 21.80 4.93
N VAL A 409 -4.84 21.34 3.71
CA VAL A 409 -4.07 21.78 2.53
C VAL A 409 -4.30 23.26 2.23
N ARG A 410 -5.49 23.79 2.48
CA ARG A 410 -5.79 25.22 2.29
C ARG A 410 -5.07 26.13 3.29
N ALA A 411 -5.01 25.74 4.55
CA ALA A 411 -4.27 26.45 5.57
C ALA A 411 -2.78 26.52 5.15
N ALA A 412 -2.19 25.42 4.76
CA ALA A 412 -0.81 25.34 4.34
C ALA A 412 -0.51 26.19 3.08
N VAL A 413 -1.42 26.22 2.10
CA VAL A 413 -1.28 27.10 0.91
C VAL A 413 -1.34 28.59 1.30
N ARG A 414 -2.23 28.99 2.21
CA ARG A 414 -2.34 30.37 2.69
C ARG A 414 -1.10 30.82 3.46
N GLU A 415 -0.61 29.99 4.36
CA GLU A 415 0.59 30.27 5.16
C GLU A 415 1.82 30.48 4.26
N ARG A 416 1.95 29.65 3.20
CA ARG A 416 3.01 29.83 2.21
C ARG A 416 2.88 31.15 1.44
N ALA A 417 1.66 31.55 1.04
CA ALA A 417 1.42 32.78 0.28
C ALA A 417 1.62 34.05 1.11
N GLY A 418 1.42 34.00 2.42
CA GLY A 418 1.60 35.13 3.35
C GLY A 418 3.01 35.27 3.90
N ALA A 419 3.92 34.35 3.60
CA ALA A 419 5.29 34.41 4.07
C ALA A 419 6.13 35.38 3.18
N PRO A 420 6.99 36.25 3.76
CA PRO A 420 7.94 37.04 2.98
C PRO A 420 8.84 36.09 2.19
N GLY A 421 9.05 36.38 0.91
CA GLY A 421 9.93 35.58 0.06
C GLY A 421 11.33 35.46 0.65
N PRO A 422 12.09 34.40 0.35
CA PRO A 422 13.49 34.30 0.76
C PRO A 422 14.23 35.49 0.14
N GLY A 423 14.80 36.38 1.00
CA GLY A 423 15.64 37.49 0.62
C GLY A 423 16.98 37.05 0.02
#